data_4b6061eca1a013b8f8583cefb289dbed
#
_entry.id   4b6061eca1a013b8f8583cefb289dbed
#
_cell.length_a   1.000
_cell.length_b   1.000
_cell.length_c   1.000
_cell.angle_alpha   90.00
_cell.angle_beta   90.00
_cell.angle_gamma   90.00
#
_symmetry.space_group_name_H-M   'P 1'
#
loop_
_entity.id
_entity.type
_entity.pdbx_description
1 polymer ?
#
loop_
_entity_poly.entity_id
_entity_poly.type
_entity_poly.pdbx_seq_one_letter_code
_entity_poly.pdbx_strand_id
1 'polypeptide(L)'
;MSIVKTRFAPSPTGYLHIGGARTALFAWLYAKSQDGECLLRIEDTDKDRSKEEYTEEIIESFKWLGVEFDDEVVYQSKNEERYREIIDQLLDQGSAYICKGEDPVTDKEYRDQNLARDNNTVVRFKMPEEGNTIYKDIVKGQIEVANEQLDDFIIERSDRSATYNLCVVVDDLDSNISHVIRGDDHVNNTFKQINVFKALNKNIPTYGHVPMILGEDGKRLSKRHGALGVREYSALGILPEALKNYFLRLGWSMGDDEIFTGEDMKQNFQSGILNKSP
;
A
#
# COMPACT_ATOMS: atom_id res chain seq x y z
N MET A 1 4.04 -5.17 24.53
CA MET A 1 3.38 -4.54 23.34
C MET A 1 4.00 -5.18 22.12
N SER A 2 3.24 -5.44 21.07
CA SER A 2 3.82 -5.90 19.79
C SER A 2 4.62 -4.78 19.17
N ILE A 3 5.75 -5.09 18.56
CA ILE A 3 6.60 -4.13 17.83
C ILE A 3 5.76 -3.50 16.71
N VAL A 4 5.89 -2.18 16.54
CA VAL A 4 5.29 -1.49 15.39
C VAL A 4 6.03 -1.90 14.13
N LYS A 5 5.32 -2.46 13.16
CA LYS A 5 5.89 -2.89 11.89
C LYS A 5 5.12 -2.26 10.74
N THR A 6 5.81 -1.47 9.95
CA THR A 6 5.29 -0.82 8.75
C THR A 6 5.94 -1.42 7.49
N ARG A 7 5.50 -0.97 6.33
CA ARG A 7 6.17 -1.29 5.06
C ARG A 7 6.00 -0.17 4.05
N PHE A 8 6.96 -0.04 3.15
CA PHE A 8 6.80 0.61 1.85
C PHE A 8 6.71 -0.45 0.76
N ALA A 9 5.74 -0.32 -0.13
CA ALA A 9 5.40 -1.37 -1.09
C ALA A 9 5.23 -0.79 -2.51
N PRO A 10 6.34 -0.41 -3.19
CA PRO A 10 6.28 0.13 -4.53
C PRO A 10 6.16 -0.95 -5.60
N SER A 11 5.41 -0.64 -6.68
CA SER A 11 5.46 -1.40 -7.92
C SER A 11 6.60 -0.88 -8.79
N PRO A 12 7.53 -1.73 -9.28
CA PRO A 12 8.71 -1.32 -10.04
C PRO A 12 8.34 -1.11 -11.53
N THR A 13 7.37 -0.21 -11.78
CA THR A 13 6.87 0.15 -13.11
C THR A 13 7.40 1.48 -13.62
N GLY A 14 8.35 2.08 -12.89
CA GLY A 14 9.01 3.34 -13.18
C GLY A 14 9.94 3.77 -12.05
N TYR A 15 10.70 4.84 -12.29
CA TYR A 15 11.61 5.43 -11.32
C TYR A 15 10.87 5.98 -10.10
N LEU A 16 11.53 5.94 -8.93
CA LEU A 16 10.97 6.43 -7.68
C LEU A 16 10.74 7.95 -7.74
N HIS A 17 9.47 8.35 -7.78
CA HIS A 17 9.09 9.76 -7.75
C HIS A 17 8.96 10.27 -6.31
N ILE A 18 9.01 11.59 -6.14
CA ILE A 18 8.99 12.23 -4.81
C ILE A 18 7.76 11.86 -3.96
N GLY A 19 6.60 11.62 -4.57
CA GLY A 19 5.40 11.19 -3.84
C GLY A 19 5.56 9.81 -3.20
N GLY A 20 6.17 8.86 -3.92
CA GLY A 20 6.52 7.54 -3.38
C GLY A 20 7.58 7.65 -2.29
N ALA A 21 8.66 8.41 -2.54
CA ALA A 21 9.73 8.61 -1.58
C ALA A 21 9.25 9.27 -0.28
N ARG A 22 8.37 10.29 -0.37
CA ARG A 22 7.74 10.90 0.82
C ARG A 22 6.92 9.88 1.60
N THR A 23 6.09 9.09 0.92
CA THR A 23 5.25 8.09 1.57
C THR A 23 6.10 7.02 2.28
N ALA A 24 7.18 6.59 1.64
CA ALA A 24 8.16 5.68 2.24
C ALA A 24 8.83 6.28 3.48
N LEU A 25 9.27 7.54 3.39
CA LEU A 25 9.84 8.26 4.53
C LEU A 25 8.87 8.32 5.70
N PHE A 26 7.58 8.58 5.46
CA PHE A 26 6.57 8.64 6.52
C PHE A 26 6.32 7.27 7.15
N ALA A 27 6.23 6.20 6.36
CA ALA A 27 6.09 4.84 6.88
C ALA A 27 7.31 4.44 7.73
N TRP A 28 8.51 4.78 7.28
CA TRP A 28 9.77 4.52 7.97
C TRP A 28 9.89 5.33 9.27
N LEU A 29 9.63 6.64 9.22
CA LEU A 29 9.68 7.50 10.41
C LEU A 29 8.63 7.09 11.45
N TYR A 30 7.42 6.70 11.00
CA TYR A 30 6.38 6.21 11.90
C TYR A 30 6.84 4.98 12.69
N ALA A 31 7.46 4.02 12.01
CA ALA A 31 8.02 2.85 12.68
C ALA A 31 9.19 3.24 13.61
N LYS A 32 10.16 3.99 13.09
CA LYS A 32 11.38 4.33 13.85
C LYS A 32 11.12 5.23 15.05
N SER A 33 10.10 6.10 15.01
CA SER A 33 9.68 6.89 16.17
C SER A 33 9.11 6.06 17.33
N GLN A 34 8.86 4.78 17.10
CA GLN A 34 8.29 3.84 18.06
C GLN A 34 9.18 2.60 18.26
N ASP A 35 10.48 2.73 17.96
CA ASP A 35 11.46 1.63 18.02
C ASP A 35 11.02 0.40 17.23
N GLY A 36 10.33 0.64 16.13
CA GLY A 36 9.73 -0.38 15.26
C GLY A 36 10.53 -0.67 14.00
N GLU A 37 9.95 -1.49 13.15
CA GLU A 37 10.53 -1.97 11.89
C GLU A 37 9.77 -1.45 10.68
N CYS A 38 10.49 -1.14 9.60
CA CYS A 38 9.91 -0.79 8.31
C CYS A 38 10.49 -1.68 7.22
N LEU A 39 9.64 -2.43 6.53
CA LEU A 39 10.03 -3.35 5.46
C LEU A 39 9.94 -2.70 4.07
N LEU A 40 10.73 -3.21 3.13
CA LEU A 40 10.57 -2.94 1.71
C LEU A 40 9.96 -4.16 1.01
N ARG A 41 8.82 -3.97 0.34
CA ARG A 41 8.19 -4.99 -0.49
C ARG A 41 8.07 -4.49 -1.92
N ILE A 42 8.62 -5.23 -2.86
CA ILE A 42 8.51 -4.94 -4.29
C ILE A 42 7.26 -5.64 -4.84
N GLU A 43 6.31 -4.86 -5.34
CA GLU A 43 5.06 -5.35 -5.92
C GLU A 43 5.22 -5.56 -7.44
N ASP A 44 5.89 -6.64 -7.80
CA ASP A 44 6.33 -7.02 -9.14
C ASP A 44 5.43 -8.08 -9.82
N THR A 45 4.18 -8.19 -9.41
CA THR A 45 3.22 -9.14 -9.99
C THR A 45 2.80 -8.80 -11.42
N ASP A 46 2.91 -7.55 -11.85
CA ASP A 46 2.70 -7.13 -13.23
C ASP A 46 3.99 -7.31 -14.03
N LYS A 47 4.17 -8.51 -14.59
CA LYS A 47 5.41 -8.93 -15.30
C LYS A 47 5.69 -8.09 -16.55
N ASP A 48 4.68 -7.50 -17.17
CA ASP A 48 4.84 -6.72 -18.41
C ASP A 48 5.40 -5.32 -18.13
N ARG A 49 5.04 -4.72 -17.00
CA ARG A 49 5.47 -3.37 -16.62
C ARG A 49 6.59 -3.33 -15.61
N SER A 50 6.79 -4.40 -14.84
CA SER A 50 7.85 -4.48 -13.84
C SER A 50 9.20 -4.73 -14.48
N LYS A 51 10.21 -3.94 -14.07
CA LYS A 51 11.58 -4.08 -14.57
C LYS A 51 12.58 -4.08 -13.42
N GLU A 52 13.60 -4.90 -13.54
CA GLU A 52 14.68 -4.99 -12.55
C GLU A 52 15.40 -3.65 -12.36
N GLU A 53 15.65 -2.91 -13.46
CA GLU A 53 16.24 -1.58 -13.42
C GLU A 53 15.51 -0.58 -12.51
N TYR A 54 14.16 -0.68 -12.42
CA TYR A 54 13.37 0.15 -11.51
C TYR A 54 13.46 -0.32 -10.06
N THR A 55 13.55 -1.63 -9.85
CA THR A 55 13.77 -2.18 -8.51
C THR A 55 15.12 -1.74 -7.94
N GLU A 56 16.18 -1.87 -8.73
CA GLU A 56 17.53 -1.42 -8.36
C GLU A 56 17.55 0.10 -8.08
N GLU A 57 16.90 0.88 -8.93
CA GLU A 57 16.82 2.34 -8.76
C GLU A 57 16.07 2.73 -7.47
N ILE A 58 14.98 2.04 -7.15
CA ILE A 58 14.24 2.25 -5.90
C ILE A 58 15.13 2.00 -4.69
N ILE A 59 15.84 0.87 -4.66
CA ILE A 59 16.77 0.50 -3.57
C ILE A 59 17.90 1.52 -3.44
N GLU A 60 18.54 1.88 -4.55
CA GLU A 60 19.62 2.85 -4.60
C GLU A 60 19.16 4.26 -4.15
N SER A 61 17.93 4.66 -4.52
CA SER A 61 17.35 5.94 -4.10
C SER A 61 17.17 6.01 -2.58
N PHE A 62 16.70 4.94 -1.95
CA PHE A 62 16.56 4.90 -0.48
C PHE A 62 17.90 4.83 0.23
N LYS A 63 18.85 4.09 -0.31
CA LYS A 63 20.21 4.07 0.20
C LYS A 63 20.84 5.47 0.19
N TRP A 64 20.66 6.22 -0.91
CA TRP A 64 21.12 7.61 -1.00
C TRP A 64 20.39 8.53 -0.03
N LEU A 65 19.08 8.35 0.18
CA LEU A 65 18.30 9.10 1.16
C LEU A 65 18.67 8.78 2.62
N GLY A 66 19.43 7.70 2.87
CA GLY A 66 19.69 7.20 4.22
C GLY A 66 18.44 6.64 4.90
N VAL A 67 17.53 6.06 4.11
CA VAL A 67 16.36 5.31 4.59
C VAL A 67 16.70 3.83 4.48
N GLU A 68 16.96 3.22 5.63
CA GLU A 68 17.33 1.81 5.74
C GLU A 68 16.11 1.01 6.17
N PHE A 69 15.72 0.03 5.33
CA PHE A 69 14.66 -0.92 5.64
C PHE A 69 15.22 -2.07 6.48
N ASP A 70 14.37 -2.60 7.34
CA ASP A 70 14.69 -3.77 8.15
C ASP A 70 14.38 -5.03 7.33
N ASP A 71 15.06 -6.13 7.64
CA ASP A 71 14.97 -7.42 6.95
C ASP A 71 15.32 -7.38 5.45
N GLU A 72 15.22 -8.54 4.80
CA GLU A 72 15.42 -8.69 3.35
C GLU A 72 14.22 -8.12 2.57
N VAL A 73 14.50 -7.67 1.35
CA VAL A 73 13.45 -7.18 0.44
C VAL A 73 12.50 -8.32 0.07
N VAL A 74 11.21 -8.11 0.30
CA VAL A 74 10.16 -9.05 -0.09
C VAL A 74 9.75 -8.80 -1.53
N TYR A 75 9.62 -9.86 -2.35
CA TYR A 75 9.14 -9.78 -3.72
C TYR A 75 7.82 -10.52 -3.87
N GLN A 76 6.77 -9.87 -4.34
CA GLN A 76 5.46 -10.48 -4.52
C GLN A 76 5.48 -11.65 -5.50
N SER A 77 6.28 -11.54 -6.57
CA SER A 77 6.42 -12.59 -7.58
C SER A 77 6.94 -13.94 -7.02
N LYS A 78 7.57 -13.93 -5.84
CA LYS A 78 8.04 -15.14 -5.16
C LYS A 78 6.99 -15.82 -4.29
N ASN A 79 5.83 -15.19 -4.07
CA ASN A 79 4.80 -15.64 -3.15
C ASN A 79 3.56 -16.24 -3.86
N GLU A 80 3.62 -16.53 -5.17
CA GLU A 80 2.48 -17.02 -5.96
C GLU A 80 1.82 -18.27 -5.37
N GLU A 81 2.59 -19.21 -4.83
CA GLU A 81 2.06 -20.43 -4.18
C GLU A 81 1.26 -20.07 -2.93
N ARG A 82 1.78 -19.15 -2.12
CA ARG A 82 1.12 -18.68 -0.91
C ARG A 82 -0.22 -17.99 -1.21
N TYR A 83 -0.27 -17.22 -2.27
CA TYR A 83 -1.54 -16.60 -2.71
C TYR A 83 -2.57 -17.66 -3.10
N ARG A 84 -2.17 -18.71 -3.82
CA ARG A 84 -3.06 -19.83 -4.19
C ARG A 84 -3.61 -20.55 -2.96
N GLU A 85 -2.78 -20.83 -1.96
CA GLU A 85 -3.23 -21.43 -0.69
C GLU A 85 -4.35 -20.60 -0.04
N ILE A 86 -4.17 -19.28 0.03
CA ILE A 86 -5.18 -18.39 0.62
C ILE A 86 -6.44 -18.31 -0.24
N ILE A 87 -6.34 -18.33 -1.57
CA ILE A 87 -7.50 -18.39 -2.47
C ILE A 87 -8.27 -19.68 -2.23
N ASP A 88 -7.59 -20.81 -2.16
CA ASP A 88 -8.21 -22.11 -1.90
C ASP A 88 -8.91 -22.12 -0.53
N GLN A 89 -8.27 -21.59 0.51
CA GLN A 89 -8.88 -21.40 1.83
C GLN A 89 -10.16 -20.56 1.78
N LEU A 90 -10.15 -19.44 1.03
CA LEU A 90 -11.31 -18.55 0.89
C LEU A 90 -12.45 -19.23 0.12
N LEU A 91 -12.15 -20.07 -0.88
CA LEU A 91 -13.12 -20.90 -1.59
C LEU A 91 -13.73 -21.96 -0.67
N ASP A 92 -12.91 -22.73 0.04
CA ASP A 92 -13.34 -23.82 0.92
C ASP A 92 -14.26 -23.34 2.04
N GLN A 93 -14.00 -22.16 2.59
CA GLN A 93 -14.84 -21.56 3.63
C GLN A 93 -16.05 -20.79 3.08
N GLY A 94 -16.22 -20.73 1.75
CA GLY A 94 -17.34 -20.05 1.10
C GLY A 94 -17.26 -18.52 1.09
N SER A 95 -16.10 -17.93 1.42
CA SER A 95 -15.84 -16.48 1.35
C SER A 95 -15.45 -15.99 -0.05
N ALA A 96 -15.23 -16.92 -0.98
CA ALA A 96 -14.98 -16.65 -2.38
C ALA A 96 -15.80 -17.61 -3.26
N TYR A 97 -15.89 -17.32 -4.55
CA TYR A 97 -16.61 -18.15 -5.51
C TYR A 97 -16.01 -18.03 -6.91
N ILE A 98 -16.32 -19.03 -7.76
CA ILE A 98 -15.85 -19.11 -9.14
C ILE A 98 -16.95 -18.63 -10.08
N CYS A 99 -16.64 -17.69 -10.97
CA CYS A 99 -17.58 -17.19 -11.95
C CYS A 99 -16.92 -16.95 -13.31
N LYS A 100 -17.72 -16.70 -14.33
CA LYS A 100 -17.27 -16.29 -15.67
C LYS A 100 -17.22 -14.76 -15.76
N GLY A 101 -16.19 -14.27 -16.50
CA GLY A 101 -16.06 -12.86 -16.86
C GLY A 101 -15.27 -12.04 -15.87
N GLU A 102 -14.50 -11.12 -16.41
CA GLU A 102 -13.61 -10.22 -15.67
C GLU A 102 -14.26 -8.84 -15.41
N ASP A 103 -15.42 -8.56 -16.04
CA ASP A 103 -16.12 -7.30 -15.85
C ASP A 103 -16.52 -7.07 -14.39
N PRO A 104 -16.49 -5.81 -13.91
CA PRO A 104 -17.00 -5.47 -12.60
C PRO A 104 -18.47 -5.91 -12.48
N VAL A 105 -18.75 -6.79 -11.54
CA VAL A 105 -20.09 -7.32 -11.33
C VAL A 105 -20.64 -6.70 -10.07
N THR A 106 -21.56 -5.75 -10.23
CA THR A 106 -22.39 -5.21 -9.15
C THR A 106 -23.53 -6.17 -8.79
N ASP A 107 -23.85 -7.09 -9.70
CA ASP A 107 -24.93 -8.04 -9.54
C ASP A 107 -24.41 -9.32 -8.86
N LYS A 108 -24.93 -9.59 -7.67
CA LYS A 108 -24.54 -10.74 -6.83
C LYS A 108 -25.12 -12.06 -7.31
N GLU A 109 -25.88 -12.07 -8.42
CA GLU A 109 -26.45 -13.28 -9.05
C GLU A 109 -25.38 -14.31 -9.48
N TYR A 110 -24.13 -13.84 -9.67
CA TYR A 110 -23.02 -14.73 -10.04
C TYR A 110 -22.49 -15.60 -8.89
N ARG A 111 -22.89 -15.34 -7.65
CA ARG A 111 -22.42 -16.09 -6.46
C ARG A 111 -22.88 -17.54 -6.43
N ASP A 112 -23.99 -17.84 -7.11
CA ASP A 112 -24.59 -19.17 -7.12
C ASP A 112 -24.13 -20.03 -8.31
N GLN A 113 -23.23 -19.50 -9.15
CA GLN A 113 -22.62 -20.27 -10.24
C GLN A 113 -21.66 -21.30 -9.66
N ASN A 114 -22.05 -22.56 -9.64
CA ASN A 114 -21.19 -23.67 -9.26
C ASN A 114 -20.31 -24.10 -10.45
N LEU A 115 -19.35 -23.25 -10.81
CA LEU A 115 -18.48 -23.47 -11.95
C LEU A 115 -17.18 -24.19 -11.55
N ALA A 116 -16.64 -24.97 -12.47
CA ALA A 116 -15.30 -25.50 -12.33
C ALA A 116 -14.27 -24.36 -12.52
N ARG A 117 -13.18 -24.42 -11.78
CA ARG A 117 -12.06 -23.48 -11.91
C ARG A 117 -11.22 -23.85 -13.13
N ASP A 118 -11.39 -23.11 -14.22
CA ASP A 118 -10.69 -23.31 -15.50
C ASP A 118 -10.15 -21.98 -16.08
N ASN A 119 -9.49 -22.00 -17.24
CA ASN A 119 -8.88 -20.82 -17.86
C ASN A 119 -9.89 -19.78 -18.40
N ASN A 120 -11.20 -20.03 -18.26
CA ASN A 120 -12.25 -19.08 -18.62
C ASN A 120 -13.02 -18.56 -17.40
N THR A 121 -12.53 -18.87 -16.20
CA THR A 121 -13.16 -18.49 -14.94
C THR A 121 -12.21 -17.69 -14.07
N VAL A 122 -12.76 -16.82 -13.23
CA VAL A 122 -12.06 -16.04 -12.22
C VAL A 122 -12.58 -16.41 -10.84
N VAL A 123 -11.80 -16.12 -9.81
CA VAL A 123 -12.25 -16.22 -8.43
C VAL A 123 -12.53 -14.83 -7.89
N ARG A 124 -13.72 -14.63 -7.33
CA ARG A 124 -14.13 -13.37 -6.68
C ARG A 124 -14.29 -13.56 -5.17
N PHE A 125 -13.90 -12.53 -4.44
CA PHE A 125 -14.17 -12.44 -3.01
C PHE A 125 -15.60 -11.96 -2.79
N LYS A 126 -16.32 -12.63 -1.86
CA LYS A 126 -17.69 -12.22 -1.47
C LYS A 126 -17.63 -11.07 -0.49
N MET A 127 -17.94 -9.88 -0.95
CA MET A 127 -18.11 -8.74 -0.05
C MET A 127 -19.37 -8.89 0.80
N PRO A 128 -19.39 -8.41 2.05
CA PRO A 128 -20.61 -8.39 2.85
C PRO A 128 -21.68 -7.53 2.16
N GLU A 129 -22.96 -7.88 2.34
CA GLU A 129 -24.08 -7.20 1.67
C GLU A 129 -24.71 -6.13 2.56
N GLU A 130 -24.83 -6.45 3.85
CA GLU A 130 -25.50 -5.59 4.81
C GLU A 130 -24.51 -4.87 5.72
N GLY A 131 -24.94 -3.75 6.30
CA GLY A 131 -24.16 -2.97 7.24
C GLY A 131 -23.07 -2.13 6.56
N ASN A 132 -22.08 -1.75 7.33
CA ASN A 132 -21.02 -0.85 6.89
C ASN A 132 -19.64 -1.44 7.19
N THR A 133 -18.69 -1.18 6.31
CA THR A 133 -17.27 -1.37 6.59
C THR A 133 -16.71 -0.06 7.11
N ILE A 134 -16.26 -0.08 8.38
CA ILE A 134 -15.78 1.10 9.11
C ILE A 134 -14.35 0.83 9.58
N TYR A 135 -13.49 1.83 9.45
CA TYR A 135 -12.17 1.81 10.08
C TYR A 135 -11.75 3.22 10.54
N LYS A 136 -10.83 3.25 11.51
CA LYS A 136 -10.26 4.50 12.01
C LYS A 136 -8.88 4.71 11.37
N ASP A 137 -8.82 5.67 10.47
CA ASP A 137 -7.56 6.11 9.86
C ASP A 137 -6.82 7.09 10.77
N ILE A 138 -5.51 6.91 10.97
CA ILE A 138 -4.74 7.76 11.88
C ILE A 138 -4.54 9.19 11.34
N VAL A 139 -4.72 9.40 10.02
CA VAL A 139 -4.61 10.70 9.37
C VAL A 139 -5.99 11.31 9.14
N LYS A 140 -6.89 10.57 8.49
CA LYS A 140 -8.18 11.08 8.03
C LYS A 140 -9.30 10.95 9.07
N GLY A 141 -9.12 10.16 10.12
CA GLY A 141 -10.15 9.88 11.13
C GLY A 141 -11.04 8.70 10.74
N GLN A 142 -12.29 8.68 11.17
CA GLN A 142 -13.20 7.59 10.83
C GLN A 142 -13.62 7.66 9.36
N ILE A 143 -13.49 6.53 8.67
CA ILE A 143 -13.91 6.34 7.28
C ILE A 143 -14.88 5.18 7.24
N GLU A 144 -15.97 5.34 6.47
CA GLU A 144 -17.08 4.41 6.42
C GLU A 144 -17.64 4.31 5.01
N VAL A 145 -18.08 3.10 4.63
CA VAL A 145 -18.79 2.84 3.38
C VAL A 145 -19.89 1.81 3.63
N ALA A 146 -21.06 2.00 3.04
CA ALA A 146 -22.11 0.99 3.05
C ALA A 146 -21.67 -0.22 2.20
N ASN A 147 -21.81 -1.42 2.76
CA ASN A 147 -21.35 -2.65 2.11
C ASN A 147 -22.07 -2.93 0.77
N GLU A 148 -23.31 -2.45 0.62
CA GLU A 148 -24.04 -2.53 -0.65
C GLU A 148 -23.37 -1.79 -1.83
N GLN A 149 -22.49 -0.82 -1.52
CA GLN A 149 -21.71 -0.06 -2.51
C GLN A 149 -20.40 -0.75 -2.89
N LEU A 150 -20.06 -1.85 -2.24
CA LEU A 150 -18.83 -2.59 -2.48
C LEU A 150 -19.08 -3.77 -3.40
N ASP A 151 -18.34 -3.82 -4.51
CA ASP A 151 -18.42 -4.91 -5.48
C ASP A 151 -17.62 -6.13 -5.01
N ASP A 152 -18.11 -7.32 -5.38
CA ASP A 152 -17.30 -8.52 -5.30
C ASP A 152 -16.11 -8.39 -6.26
N PHE A 153 -14.91 -8.33 -5.75
CA PHE A 153 -13.73 -8.09 -6.57
C PHE A 153 -12.97 -9.38 -6.89
N ILE A 154 -12.31 -9.40 -8.04
CA ILE A 154 -11.51 -10.54 -8.47
C ILE A 154 -10.29 -10.66 -7.55
N ILE A 155 -10.06 -11.85 -7.01
CA ILE A 155 -8.87 -12.23 -6.23
C ILE A 155 -7.91 -13.12 -7.03
N GLU A 156 -8.43 -13.85 -8.04
CA GLU A 156 -7.63 -14.62 -9.01
C GLU A 156 -8.19 -14.41 -10.41
N ARG A 157 -7.30 -14.10 -11.36
CA ARG A 157 -7.63 -13.97 -12.79
C ARG A 157 -7.74 -15.33 -13.46
N SER A 158 -8.20 -15.32 -14.72
CA SER A 158 -8.30 -16.52 -15.56
C SER A 158 -6.94 -17.19 -15.83
N ASP A 159 -5.86 -16.44 -15.85
CA ASP A 159 -4.49 -16.94 -15.97
C ASP A 159 -3.88 -17.48 -14.66
N ARG A 160 -4.68 -17.54 -13.58
CA ARG A 160 -4.29 -17.98 -12.24
C ARG A 160 -3.40 -17.00 -11.46
N SER A 161 -3.20 -15.81 -11.96
CA SER A 161 -2.50 -14.77 -11.20
C SER A 161 -3.40 -14.17 -10.13
N ALA A 162 -2.86 -14.00 -8.93
CA ALA A 162 -3.55 -13.29 -7.85
C ALA A 162 -3.59 -11.78 -8.14
N THR A 163 -4.61 -11.10 -7.60
CA THR A 163 -4.77 -9.66 -7.81
C THR A 163 -4.21 -8.86 -6.64
N TYR A 164 -3.92 -7.59 -6.90
CA TYR A 164 -3.31 -6.64 -5.97
C TYR A 164 -3.90 -6.68 -4.56
N ASN A 165 -5.23 -6.56 -4.42
CA ASN A 165 -5.86 -6.47 -3.10
C ASN A 165 -5.69 -7.74 -2.26
N LEU A 166 -5.62 -8.92 -2.86
CA LEU A 166 -5.34 -10.16 -2.16
C LEU A 166 -3.86 -10.25 -1.81
N CYS A 167 -2.95 -10.02 -2.79
CA CYS A 167 -1.50 -10.11 -2.57
C CYS A 167 -1.06 -9.23 -1.40
N VAL A 168 -1.52 -7.97 -1.36
CA VAL A 168 -1.20 -7.04 -0.27
C VAL A 168 -1.64 -7.56 1.09
N VAL A 169 -2.84 -8.14 1.21
CA VAL A 169 -3.33 -8.69 2.48
C VAL A 169 -2.50 -9.88 2.92
N VAL A 170 -2.19 -10.81 2.01
CA VAL A 170 -1.40 -12.01 2.32
C VAL A 170 0.01 -11.62 2.78
N ASP A 171 0.67 -10.73 2.04
CA ASP A 171 2.02 -10.29 2.39
C ASP A 171 2.08 -9.48 3.69
N ASP A 172 1.07 -8.63 3.93
CA ASP A 172 0.97 -7.88 5.19
C ASP A 172 0.73 -8.82 6.38
N LEU A 173 -0.02 -9.92 6.20
CA LEU A 173 -0.20 -10.97 7.20
C LEU A 173 1.09 -11.72 7.48
N ASP A 174 1.73 -12.24 6.44
CA ASP A 174 2.92 -13.10 6.56
C ASP A 174 4.12 -12.30 7.11
N SER A 175 4.19 -10.99 6.80
CA SER A 175 5.18 -10.06 7.35
C SER A 175 4.80 -9.47 8.71
N ASN A 176 3.63 -9.82 9.27
CA ASN A 176 3.12 -9.27 10.53
C ASN A 176 3.04 -7.74 10.56
N ILE A 177 2.62 -7.11 9.46
CA ILE A 177 2.47 -5.67 9.38
C ILE A 177 1.37 -5.20 10.34
N SER A 178 1.73 -4.29 11.24
CA SER A 178 0.81 -3.71 12.23
C SER A 178 0.21 -2.36 11.77
N HIS A 179 0.94 -1.62 10.94
CA HIS A 179 0.53 -0.30 10.47
C HIS A 179 0.82 -0.13 8.96
N VAL A 180 -0.14 0.38 8.24
CA VAL A 180 -0.08 0.64 6.80
C VAL A 180 -0.17 2.13 6.55
N ILE A 181 0.99 2.78 6.32
CA ILE A 181 1.07 4.19 5.93
C ILE A 181 1.26 4.25 4.41
N ARG A 182 0.32 4.90 3.70
CA ARG A 182 0.34 4.93 2.22
C ARG A 182 -0.41 6.13 1.65
N GLY A 183 -0.36 6.32 0.35
CA GLY A 183 -1.10 7.39 -0.34
C GLY A 183 -2.62 7.21 -0.23
N ASP A 184 -3.36 8.31 -0.23
CA ASP A 184 -4.82 8.30 -0.06
C ASP A 184 -5.59 7.86 -1.32
N ASP A 185 -4.90 7.67 -2.44
CA ASP A 185 -5.43 6.97 -3.62
C ASP A 185 -5.78 5.50 -3.34
N HIS A 186 -5.30 4.93 -2.22
CA HIS A 186 -5.62 3.57 -1.79
C HIS A 186 -6.77 3.46 -0.77
N VAL A 187 -7.43 4.54 -0.39
CA VAL A 187 -8.54 4.52 0.59
C VAL A 187 -9.63 3.51 0.21
N ASN A 188 -10.04 3.49 -1.06
CA ASN A 188 -11.06 2.55 -1.54
C ASN A 188 -10.60 1.08 -1.51
N ASN A 189 -9.30 0.82 -1.66
CA ASN A 189 -8.74 -0.53 -1.54
C ASN A 189 -8.82 -1.05 -0.10
N THR A 190 -8.74 -0.15 0.88
CA THR A 190 -8.77 -0.50 2.30
C THR A 190 -10.03 -1.26 2.69
N PHE A 191 -11.18 -0.87 2.16
CA PHE A 191 -12.45 -1.56 2.43
C PHE A 191 -12.43 -3.02 1.95
N LYS A 192 -11.85 -3.26 0.76
CA LYS A 192 -11.68 -4.60 0.20
C LYS A 192 -10.73 -5.43 1.07
N GLN A 193 -9.59 -4.88 1.41
CA GLN A 193 -8.54 -5.52 2.20
C GLN A 193 -9.02 -5.87 3.62
N ILE A 194 -9.70 -4.96 4.30
CA ILE A 194 -10.28 -5.19 5.64
C ILE A 194 -11.22 -6.40 5.63
N ASN A 195 -12.05 -6.56 4.60
CA ASN A 195 -12.98 -7.66 4.53
C ASN A 195 -12.28 -9.00 4.26
N VAL A 196 -11.17 -9.01 3.52
CA VAL A 196 -10.32 -10.21 3.39
C VAL A 196 -9.67 -10.58 4.74
N PHE A 197 -9.11 -9.62 5.48
CA PHE A 197 -8.60 -9.86 6.84
C PHE A 197 -9.67 -10.47 7.75
N LYS A 198 -10.89 -9.93 7.72
CA LYS A 198 -12.02 -10.46 8.51
C LYS A 198 -12.38 -11.90 8.12
N ALA A 199 -12.47 -12.19 6.82
CA ALA A 199 -12.77 -13.50 6.31
C ALA A 199 -11.72 -14.55 6.72
N LEU A 200 -10.46 -14.15 6.77
CA LEU A 200 -9.35 -14.97 7.23
C LEU A 200 -9.25 -15.06 8.77
N ASN A 201 -10.13 -14.36 9.51
CA ASN A 201 -10.10 -14.24 10.98
C ASN A 201 -8.72 -13.77 11.49
N LYS A 202 -8.17 -12.74 10.85
CA LYS A 202 -6.87 -12.16 11.17
C LYS A 202 -6.99 -10.72 11.66
N ASN A 203 -5.97 -10.27 12.39
CA ASN A 203 -5.91 -8.90 12.86
C ASN A 203 -5.77 -7.94 11.67
N ILE A 204 -6.57 -6.88 11.70
CA ILE A 204 -6.52 -5.82 10.70
C ILE A 204 -5.45 -4.82 11.11
N PRO A 205 -4.50 -4.45 10.24
CA PRO A 205 -3.52 -3.41 10.55
C PRO A 205 -4.20 -2.06 10.74
N THR A 206 -3.55 -1.17 11.46
CA THR A 206 -3.94 0.24 11.56
C THR A 206 -3.56 0.95 10.25
N TYR A 207 -4.47 1.73 9.68
CA TYR A 207 -4.24 2.44 8.43
C TYR A 207 -3.98 3.93 8.66
N GLY A 208 -3.12 4.51 7.83
CA GLY A 208 -2.90 5.95 7.72
C GLY A 208 -2.72 6.35 6.26
N HIS A 209 -3.68 7.11 5.73
CA HIS A 209 -3.67 7.55 4.34
C HIS A 209 -3.22 9.01 4.25
N VAL A 210 -1.99 9.20 3.77
CA VAL A 210 -1.41 10.54 3.58
C VAL A 210 -1.87 11.14 2.26
N PRO A 211 -2.18 12.45 2.22
CA PRO A 211 -2.63 13.11 1.00
C PRO A 211 -1.61 13.01 -0.11
N MET A 212 -2.08 12.94 -1.35
CA MET A 212 -1.18 13.05 -2.51
C MET A 212 -0.58 14.45 -2.60
N ILE A 213 0.64 14.55 -3.12
CA ILE A 213 1.24 15.84 -3.48
C ILE A 213 0.55 16.33 -4.74
N LEU A 214 0.05 17.56 -4.71
CA LEU A 214 -0.61 18.20 -5.85
C LEU A 214 0.33 19.19 -6.53
N GLY A 215 0.17 19.35 -7.85
CA GLY A 215 0.75 20.44 -8.59
C GLY A 215 -0.05 21.73 -8.45
N GLU A 216 0.42 22.81 -9.06
CA GLU A 216 -0.25 24.12 -9.06
C GLU A 216 -1.66 24.07 -9.68
N ASP A 217 -1.91 23.11 -10.56
CA ASP A 217 -3.21 22.87 -11.19
C ASP A 217 -4.19 22.05 -10.31
N GLY A 218 -3.81 21.74 -9.07
CA GLY A 218 -4.59 20.91 -8.13
C GLY A 218 -4.66 19.43 -8.49
N LYS A 219 -3.92 18.98 -9.51
CA LYS A 219 -3.85 17.56 -9.88
C LYS A 219 -2.63 16.90 -9.24
N ARG A 220 -2.68 15.56 -9.14
CA ARG A 220 -1.55 14.77 -8.66
C ARG A 220 -0.25 15.21 -9.35
N LEU A 221 0.76 15.51 -8.54
CA LEU A 221 2.08 15.89 -9.03
C LEU A 221 2.65 14.77 -9.93
N SER A 222 3.09 15.16 -11.11
CA SER A 222 3.61 14.25 -12.14
C SER A 222 4.76 14.90 -12.90
N LYS A 223 5.43 14.14 -13.75
CA LYS A 223 6.52 14.64 -14.61
C LYS A 223 6.12 15.88 -15.45
N ARG A 224 4.83 16.00 -15.81
CA ARG A 224 4.30 17.21 -16.50
C ARG A 224 4.37 18.47 -15.64
N HIS A 225 4.41 18.34 -14.32
CA HIS A 225 4.55 19.43 -13.35
C HIS A 225 6.00 19.63 -12.91
N GLY A 226 6.98 19.08 -13.64
CA GLY A 226 8.39 19.16 -13.27
C GLY A 226 8.78 18.28 -12.07
N ALA A 227 7.93 17.31 -11.69
CA ALA A 227 8.28 16.37 -10.65
C ALA A 227 9.43 15.49 -11.12
N LEU A 228 10.56 15.63 -10.45
CA LEU A 228 11.77 14.86 -10.69
C LEU A 228 11.72 13.54 -9.90
N GLY A 229 12.44 12.54 -10.37
CA GLY A 229 12.78 11.36 -9.60
C GLY A 229 13.80 11.69 -8.50
N VAL A 230 13.90 10.84 -7.49
CA VAL A 230 14.85 11.05 -6.38
C VAL A 230 16.28 11.17 -6.89
N ARG A 231 16.68 10.36 -7.86
CA ARG A 231 18.02 10.39 -8.46
C ARG A 231 18.32 11.69 -9.22
N GLU A 232 17.30 12.30 -9.79
CA GLU A 232 17.45 13.59 -10.48
C GLU A 232 17.77 14.72 -9.50
N TYR A 233 17.17 14.71 -8.30
CA TYR A 233 17.54 15.64 -7.22
C TYR A 233 18.99 15.45 -6.77
N SER A 234 19.44 14.21 -6.63
CA SER A 234 20.84 13.91 -6.35
C SER A 234 21.78 14.44 -7.41
N ALA A 235 21.44 14.28 -8.69
CA ALA A 235 22.23 14.79 -9.82
C ALA A 235 22.30 16.32 -9.87
N LEU A 236 21.29 17.02 -9.35
CA LEU A 236 21.27 18.47 -9.18
C LEU A 236 22.10 18.95 -7.97
N GLY A 237 22.73 18.05 -7.22
CA GLY A 237 23.52 18.37 -6.04
C GLY A 237 22.69 18.69 -4.78
N ILE A 238 21.41 18.35 -4.77
CA ILE A 238 20.59 18.47 -3.57
C ILE A 238 21.03 17.41 -2.56
N LEU A 239 21.24 17.81 -1.32
CA LEU A 239 21.62 16.90 -0.25
C LEU A 239 20.43 16.04 0.20
N PRO A 240 20.64 14.77 0.57
CA PRO A 240 19.56 13.89 1.02
C PRO A 240 18.83 14.44 2.27
N GLU A 241 19.52 15.12 3.17
CA GLU A 241 18.93 15.76 4.34
C GLU A 241 17.97 16.89 3.95
N ALA A 242 18.34 17.70 2.96
CA ALA A 242 17.49 18.78 2.46
C ALA A 242 16.23 18.22 1.81
N LEU A 243 16.37 17.14 1.01
CA LEU A 243 15.24 16.49 0.37
C LEU A 243 14.30 15.82 1.38
N LYS A 244 14.83 15.18 2.43
CA LYS A 244 14.02 14.62 3.54
C LYS A 244 13.24 15.72 4.27
N ASN A 245 13.84 16.85 4.59
CA ASN A 245 13.15 18.00 5.20
C ASN A 245 12.05 18.54 4.29
N TYR A 246 12.31 18.65 2.98
CA TYR A 246 11.30 19.02 2.01
C TYR A 246 10.11 18.04 2.00
N PHE A 247 10.37 16.73 2.02
CA PHE A 247 9.31 15.72 2.11
C PHE A 247 8.48 15.83 3.38
N LEU A 248 9.10 16.13 4.53
CA LEU A 248 8.36 16.34 5.79
C LEU A 248 7.35 17.47 5.65
N ARG A 249 7.79 18.61 5.13
CA ARG A 249 6.92 19.79 4.93
C ARG A 249 5.72 19.52 4.01
N LEU A 250 5.80 18.51 3.15
CA LEU A 250 4.72 18.08 2.27
C LEU A 250 3.69 17.16 2.96
N GLY A 251 3.48 17.25 4.26
CA GLY A 251 2.43 16.48 4.92
C GLY A 251 2.62 16.26 6.41
N TRP A 252 3.67 16.83 7.02
CA TRP A 252 3.90 16.78 8.46
C TRP A 252 4.39 18.12 8.98
N SER A 253 4.04 18.45 10.21
CA SER A 253 4.52 19.68 10.87
C SER A 253 4.63 19.48 12.36
N MET A 254 5.59 20.20 12.95
CA MET A 254 5.79 20.32 14.40
C MET A 254 6.06 21.77 14.75
N GLY A 255 5.04 22.51 15.14
CA GLY A 255 5.14 23.94 15.40
C GLY A 255 5.63 24.73 14.19
N ASP A 256 6.54 25.69 14.43
CA ASP A 256 7.14 26.55 13.41
C ASP A 256 8.50 26.04 12.91
N ASP A 257 8.98 24.89 13.41
CA ASP A 257 10.25 24.33 12.99
C ASP A 257 10.19 23.83 11.54
N GLU A 258 11.23 24.13 10.79
CA GLU A 258 11.32 23.78 9.37
C GLU A 258 12.48 22.83 9.05
N ILE A 259 13.51 22.78 9.92
CA ILE A 259 14.72 22.01 9.68
C ILE A 259 14.91 21.04 10.83
N PHE A 260 14.99 19.76 10.48
CA PHE A 260 15.19 18.65 11.42
C PHE A 260 16.41 17.84 11.00
N THR A 261 17.23 17.44 11.97
CA THR A 261 18.24 16.40 11.74
C THR A 261 17.56 15.03 11.57
N GLY A 262 18.28 14.03 11.07
CA GLY A 262 17.73 12.68 10.96
C GLY A 262 17.27 12.09 12.30
N GLU A 263 17.94 12.45 13.39
CA GLU A 263 17.57 12.03 14.74
C GLU A 263 16.32 12.78 15.22
N ASP A 264 16.26 14.10 15.01
CA ASP A 264 15.07 14.90 15.35
C ASP A 264 13.84 14.38 14.62
N MET A 265 13.96 14.00 13.33
CA MET A 265 12.88 13.40 12.56
C MET A 265 12.34 12.14 13.22
N LYS A 266 13.22 11.20 13.62
CA LYS A 266 12.84 9.96 14.29
C LYS A 266 12.16 10.20 15.64
N GLN A 267 12.72 11.09 16.47
CA GLN A 267 12.21 11.34 17.80
C GLN A 267 10.87 12.08 17.80
N ASN A 268 10.67 13.00 16.86
CA ASN A 268 9.54 13.92 16.88
C ASN A 268 8.38 13.52 15.95
N PHE A 269 8.58 12.58 15.01
CA PHE A 269 7.55 12.25 14.03
C PHE A 269 6.24 11.77 14.67
N GLN A 270 6.32 11.07 15.80
CA GLN A 270 5.15 10.57 16.52
C GLN A 270 4.28 11.70 17.13
N SER A 271 4.91 12.78 17.60
CA SER A 271 4.24 13.91 18.24
C SER A 271 3.80 14.98 17.24
N GLY A 272 4.30 14.91 16.02
CA GLY A 272 3.92 15.82 14.96
C GLY A 272 2.52 15.54 14.40
N ILE A 273 2.01 16.49 13.66
CA ILE A 273 0.68 16.39 13.03
C ILE A 273 0.86 16.00 11.58
N LEU A 274 0.27 14.84 11.20
CA LEU A 274 0.08 14.48 9.80
C LEU A 274 -1.11 15.27 9.23
N ASN A 275 -0.84 16.02 8.18
CA ASN A 275 -1.88 16.85 7.54
C ASN A 275 -2.93 15.97 6.87
N LYS A 276 -4.22 16.36 7.00
CA LYS A 276 -5.37 15.65 6.41
C LYS A 276 -5.59 15.98 4.93
N SER A 277 -5.05 17.10 4.50
CA SER A 277 -5.15 17.60 3.13
C SER A 277 -3.77 18.03 2.61
N PRO A 278 -3.60 18.09 1.27
CA PRO A 278 -2.36 18.52 0.63
C PRO A 278 -1.90 19.89 1.04
#